data_8fb76ee4fce9d7d8467ba0dc68c632c6
#
_entry.id   8fb76ee4fce9d7d8467ba0dc68c632c6
#
_cell.length_a   1.000
_cell.length_b   1.000
_cell.length_c   1.000
_cell.angle_alpha   90.00
_cell.angle_beta   90.00
_cell.angle_gamma   90.00
#
_symmetry.space_group_name_H-M   'P 1'
#
loop_
_entity.id
_entity.type
_entity.pdbx_description
1 polymer ?
#
loop_
_entity_poly.entity_id
_entity_poly.type
_entity_poly.pdbx_seq_one_letter_code
_entity_poly.pdbx_strand_id
1 'polypeptide(L)'
;HLTILCYHSTFIPPVYVKAEDNVEVMFCLESSPFEDFSAGSTTHLGQNPITRFHYDKPWKETIAAYIENANLKTRTIWGWYCLSADYPAWKTIPWVQGNTITRNLQQFEDMGMSEVFFDSFGEPLDLRWPLFYACSKGMYDGETDAETLLYDTCCLLYGAAAEDLFLYYRSLADTALEHPGRLISVTWVPDEVGQIYREDHAHLDSLMKRALSKLDHLTDEQRQRVLIQSAYWDTVAEKMDDVSPFAEKLN
;
A
#
# COMPACT_ATOMS: atom_id res chain seq x y z
N HIS A 1 29.31 9.96 3.45
CA HIS A 1 28.43 8.90 3.00
C HIS A 1 27.85 9.26 1.64
N LEU A 2 27.67 8.26 0.80
CA LEU A 2 27.03 8.36 -0.51
C LEU A 2 25.88 7.37 -0.55
N THR A 3 24.64 7.85 -0.71
CA THR A 3 23.48 6.99 -0.89
C THR A 3 23.22 6.79 -2.39
N ILE A 4 23.12 5.55 -2.81
CA ILE A 4 22.82 5.14 -4.17
C ILE A 4 21.41 4.57 -4.20
N LEU A 5 20.58 5.04 -5.14
CA LEU A 5 19.27 4.47 -5.37
C LEU A 5 19.38 3.21 -6.22
N CYS A 6 18.89 2.10 -5.68
CA CYS A 6 18.68 0.86 -6.38
C CYS A 6 17.26 0.88 -6.95
N TYR A 7 17.13 1.25 -8.23
CA TYR A 7 15.85 1.56 -8.87
C TYR A 7 15.89 1.18 -10.35
N HIS A 8 14.85 0.59 -10.87
CA HIS A 8 14.78 0.11 -12.27
C HIS A 8 16.02 -0.72 -12.67
N SER A 9 16.76 -0.28 -13.67
CA SER A 9 17.92 -1.01 -14.21
C SER A 9 19.07 -1.19 -13.21
N THR A 10 19.17 -0.31 -12.21
CA THR A 10 20.17 -0.45 -11.14
C THR A 10 19.80 -1.48 -10.08
N PHE A 11 18.61 -2.10 -10.19
CA PHE A 11 18.18 -3.19 -9.33
C PHE A 11 18.88 -4.54 -9.66
N ILE A 12 19.59 -4.63 -10.80
CA ILE A 12 20.38 -5.81 -11.14
C ILE A 12 21.60 -5.86 -10.22
N PRO A 13 21.77 -6.92 -9.41
CA PRO A 13 22.89 -7.01 -8.50
C PRO A 13 24.24 -6.95 -9.22
N PRO A 14 25.22 -6.19 -8.72
CA PRO A 14 26.54 -6.14 -9.30
C PRO A 14 27.25 -7.49 -9.14
N VAL A 15 28.03 -7.88 -10.15
CA VAL A 15 28.78 -9.15 -10.14
C VAL A 15 30.25 -8.96 -9.80
N TYR A 16 30.82 -7.82 -10.21
CA TYR A 16 32.29 -7.59 -10.16
C TYR A 16 32.69 -6.42 -9.26
N VAL A 17 31.72 -5.66 -8.76
CA VAL A 17 31.96 -4.45 -7.99
C VAL A 17 31.49 -4.66 -6.55
N LYS A 18 32.31 -4.23 -5.60
CA LYS A 18 31.94 -4.14 -4.19
C LYS A 18 31.72 -2.69 -3.82
N ALA A 19 30.80 -2.45 -2.91
CA ALA A 19 30.58 -1.12 -2.37
C ALA A 19 31.74 -0.75 -1.39
N GLU A 20 32.15 0.51 -1.43
CA GLU A 20 33.02 1.05 -0.41
C GLU A 20 32.26 1.23 0.91
N ASP A 21 33.00 1.28 2.04
CA ASP A 21 32.41 1.33 3.39
C ASP A 21 31.51 2.55 3.67
N ASN A 22 31.65 3.60 2.87
CA ASN A 22 30.86 4.83 2.95
C ASN A 22 29.70 4.87 1.97
N VAL A 23 29.43 3.76 1.25
CA VAL A 23 28.31 3.64 0.31
C VAL A 23 27.15 2.94 0.98
N GLU A 24 26.02 3.59 0.94
CA GLU A 24 24.71 3.08 1.35
C GLU A 24 23.86 2.82 0.12
N VAL A 25 23.06 1.77 0.13
CA VAL A 25 22.09 1.50 -0.94
C VAL A 25 20.68 1.58 -0.40
N MET A 26 19.87 2.41 -1.06
CA MET A 26 18.44 2.51 -0.84
C MET A 26 17.71 1.73 -1.93
N PHE A 27 17.04 0.65 -1.54
CA PHE A 27 16.25 -0.19 -2.45
C PHE A 27 14.87 0.40 -2.66
N CYS A 28 14.58 0.89 -3.86
CA CYS A 28 13.29 1.46 -4.23
C CYS A 28 12.33 0.37 -4.69
N LEU A 29 11.41 -0.02 -3.81
CA LEU A 29 10.45 -1.07 -4.10
C LEU A 29 9.20 -0.50 -4.78
N GLU A 30 9.04 -0.76 -6.07
CA GLU A 30 7.80 -0.53 -6.82
C GLU A 30 6.87 -1.73 -6.73
N SER A 31 6.72 -2.30 -5.54
CA SER A 31 5.84 -3.44 -5.32
C SER A 31 4.43 -2.99 -4.92
N SER A 32 3.45 -3.87 -5.12
CA SER A 32 2.14 -3.66 -4.53
C SER A 32 2.23 -3.64 -3.00
N PRO A 33 1.60 -2.67 -2.32
CA PRO A 33 1.55 -2.65 -0.86
C PRO A 33 0.76 -3.82 -0.27
N PHE A 34 -0.02 -4.51 -1.08
CA PHE A 34 -0.82 -5.69 -0.70
C PHE A 34 -0.09 -7.01 -0.94
N GLU A 35 1.07 -6.98 -1.56
CA GLU A 35 1.85 -8.16 -1.87
C GLU A 35 2.78 -8.51 -0.71
N ASP A 36 2.83 -9.79 -0.34
CA ASP A 36 3.85 -10.28 0.59
C ASP A 36 5.23 -10.15 -0.08
N PHE A 37 6.15 -9.48 0.59
CA PHE A 37 7.48 -9.20 0.06
C PHE A 37 8.25 -10.47 -0.34
N SER A 38 8.04 -11.58 0.36
CA SER A 38 8.69 -12.85 0.03
C SER A 38 8.12 -13.52 -1.23
N ALA A 39 6.88 -13.20 -1.59
CA ALA A 39 6.20 -13.75 -2.77
C ALA A 39 6.25 -12.77 -3.96
N GLY A 40 6.45 -11.49 -3.68
CA GLY A 40 6.45 -10.44 -4.69
C GLY A 40 7.60 -10.54 -5.68
N SER A 41 7.35 -10.11 -6.90
CA SER A 41 8.29 -10.18 -8.02
C SER A 41 8.48 -8.82 -8.69
N THR A 42 9.63 -8.64 -9.30
CA THR A 42 9.94 -7.47 -10.13
C THR A 42 9.26 -7.48 -11.50
N THR A 43 8.44 -8.49 -11.79
CA THR A 43 7.81 -8.71 -13.11
C THR A 43 7.04 -7.50 -13.61
N HIS A 44 6.34 -6.80 -12.72
CA HIS A 44 5.56 -5.61 -13.09
C HIS A 44 6.43 -4.45 -13.63
N LEU A 45 7.72 -4.39 -13.27
CA LEU A 45 8.63 -3.37 -13.80
C LEU A 45 8.81 -3.50 -15.32
N GLY A 46 8.73 -4.72 -15.87
CA GLY A 46 8.76 -4.98 -17.29
C GLY A 46 7.55 -4.44 -18.05
N GLN A 47 6.46 -4.16 -17.36
CA GLN A 47 5.24 -3.60 -17.94
C GLN A 47 5.30 -2.06 -18.08
N ASN A 48 6.27 -1.41 -17.42
CA ASN A 48 6.42 0.02 -17.50
C ASN A 48 6.90 0.43 -18.91
N PRO A 49 6.10 1.16 -19.71
CA PRO A 49 6.43 1.50 -21.09
C PRO A 49 7.62 2.47 -21.20
N ILE A 50 7.95 3.18 -20.13
CA ILE A 50 9.06 4.16 -20.10
C ILE A 50 10.39 3.45 -19.93
N THR A 51 10.47 2.50 -19.00
CA THR A 51 11.74 1.88 -18.63
C THR A 51 12.05 0.61 -19.39
N ARG A 52 11.03 -0.11 -19.89
CA ARG A 52 11.15 -1.42 -20.57
C ARG A 52 12.11 -2.38 -19.86
N PHE A 53 12.09 -2.31 -18.53
CA PHE A 53 12.98 -3.09 -17.69
C PHE A 53 12.44 -4.53 -17.60
N HIS A 54 13.26 -5.50 -17.98
CA HIS A 54 12.91 -6.92 -18.02
C HIS A 54 13.79 -7.70 -17.03
N TYR A 55 13.58 -7.49 -15.75
CA TYR A 55 14.25 -8.27 -14.71
C TYR A 55 13.20 -8.95 -13.85
N ASP A 56 12.93 -10.21 -14.16
CA ASP A 56 11.91 -11.01 -13.50
C ASP A 56 12.55 -11.90 -12.42
N LYS A 57 12.64 -11.35 -11.22
CA LYS A 57 13.14 -12.05 -10.04
C LYS A 57 12.34 -11.64 -8.81
N PRO A 58 12.19 -12.52 -7.82
CA PRO A 58 11.63 -12.14 -6.53
C PRO A 58 12.40 -10.98 -5.90
N TRP A 59 11.67 -10.05 -5.30
CA TRP A 59 12.28 -8.90 -4.61
C TRP A 59 13.28 -9.35 -3.55
N LYS A 60 12.89 -10.32 -2.72
CA LYS A 60 13.72 -10.85 -1.63
C LYS A 60 15.04 -11.44 -2.13
N GLU A 61 14.98 -12.25 -3.18
CA GLU A 61 16.17 -12.86 -3.78
C GLU A 61 17.09 -11.80 -4.40
N THR A 62 16.52 -10.82 -5.08
CA THR A 62 17.27 -9.73 -5.73
C THR A 62 18.02 -8.90 -4.71
N ILE A 63 17.35 -8.50 -3.63
CA ILE A 63 17.96 -7.71 -2.56
C ILE A 63 19.02 -8.53 -1.82
N ALA A 64 18.76 -9.81 -1.52
CA ALA A 64 19.73 -10.68 -0.89
C ALA A 64 21.01 -10.82 -1.73
N ALA A 65 20.85 -11.04 -3.04
CA ALA A 65 21.98 -11.11 -3.97
C ALA A 65 22.75 -9.76 -4.05
N TYR A 66 22.04 -8.66 -3.99
CA TYR A 66 22.67 -7.34 -3.98
C TYR A 66 23.51 -7.12 -2.72
N ILE A 67 22.94 -7.46 -1.56
CA ILE A 67 23.59 -7.38 -0.27
C ILE A 67 24.90 -8.20 -0.25
N GLU A 68 24.82 -9.44 -0.71
CA GLU A 68 25.97 -10.35 -0.76
C GLU A 68 27.01 -9.88 -1.76
N ASN A 69 26.60 -9.64 -3.00
CA ASN A 69 27.52 -9.30 -4.08
C ASN A 69 28.21 -7.97 -3.89
N ALA A 70 27.49 -6.95 -3.42
CA ALA A 70 28.03 -5.62 -3.20
C ALA A 70 28.69 -5.42 -1.82
N ASN A 71 28.57 -6.40 -0.91
CA ASN A 71 29.07 -6.31 0.47
C ASN A 71 28.53 -5.08 1.22
N LEU A 72 27.23 -4.88 1.16
CA LEU A 72 26.59 -3.69 1.75
C LEU A 72 26.54 -3.78 3.27
N LYS A 73 26.92 -2.67 3.92
CA LYS A 73 26.87 -2.51 5.38
C LYS A 73 25.64 -1.74 5.85
N THR A 74 25.21 -0.75 5.10
CA THR A 74 24.04 0.06 5.38
C THR A 74 23.01 -0.14 4.27
N ARG A 75 21.75 -0.32 4.64
CA ARG A 75 20.69 -0.75 3.75
C ARG A 75 19.40 -0.09 4.15
N THR A 76 18.76 0.56 3.20
CA THR A 76 17.50 1.27 3.39
C THR A 76 16.48 0.77 2.38
N ILE A 77 15.23 0.61 2.81
CA ILE A 77 14.09 0.39 1.93
C ILE A 77 13.40 1.73 1.67
N TRP A 78 13.14 2.02 0.41
CA TRP A 78 12.19 3.03 -0.02
C TRP A 78 11.00 2.32 -0.65
N GLY A 79 9.92 2.22 0.11
CA GLY A 79 8.67 1.60 -0.35
C GLY A 79 7.68 2.65 -0.86
N TRP A 80 7.08 2.39 -2.00
CA TRP A 80 6.04 3.23 -2.60
C TRP A 80 4.64 2.87 -2.10
N TYR A 81 4.54 2.40 -0.88
CA TYR A 81 3.32 1.86 -0.31
C TYR A 81 2.23 2.91 -0.05
N CYS A 82 2.62 4.17 0.08
CA CYS A 82 1.70 5.26 0.36
C CYS A 82 1.35 6.09 -0.87
N LEU A 83 1.88 5.75 -2.03
CA LEU A 83 1.53 6.42 -3.27
C LEU A 83 0.17 5.95 -3.76
N SER A 84 -0.76 6.86 -3.96
CA SER A 84 -1.86 6.62 -4.86
C SER A 84 -1.45 7.08 -6.25
N ALA A 85 -1.79 6.28 -7.25
CA ALA A 85 -1.58 6.64 -8.63
C ALA A 85 -2.10 8.05 -8.93
N ASP A 86 -1.58 8.67 -9.97
CA ASP A 86 -1.96 10.00 -10.47
C ASP A 86 -3.45 10.14 -10.86
N TYR A 87 -4.26 9.12 -10.54
CA TYR A 87 -5.69 9.10 -10.83
C TYR A 87 -6.49 9.64 -9.65
N PRO A 88 -7.08 10.83 -9.79
CA PRO A 88 -7.86 11.47 -8.70
C PRO A 88 -8.95 10.59 -8.11
N ALA A 89 -9.49 9.67 -8.92
CA ALA A 89 -10.52 8.74 -8.50
C ALA A 89 -10.11 7.81 -7.37
N TRP A 90 -8.91 7.29 -7.45
CA TRP A 90 -8.42 6.26 -6.54
C TRP A 90 -7.76 6.83 -5.30
N LYS A 91 -7.55 8.14 -5.28
CA LYS A 91 -7.10 8.87 -4.09
C LYS A 91 -8.10 8.79 -2.93
N THR A 92 -9.33 8.41 -3.21
CA THR A 92 -10.42 8.35 -2.21
C THR A 92 -10.66 6.94 -1.64
N ILE A 93 -9.91 5.91 -2.06
CA ILE A 93 -9.95 4.58 -1.46
C ILE A 93 -8.98 4.52 -0.29
N PRO A 94 -9.41 4.09 0.91
CA PRO A 94 -8.50 3.75 2.00
C PRO A 94 -7.61 2.58 1.58
N TRP A 95 -6.30 2.73 1.78
CA TRP A 95 -5.35 1.64 1.53
C TRP A 95 -5.10 0.91 2.83
N VAL A 96 -5.74 -0.24 2.97
CA VAL A 96 -5.66 -1.07 4.17
C VAL A 96 -5.07 -2.41 3.78
N GLN A 97 -3.93 -2.77 4.37
CA GLN A 97 -3.19 -3.98 4.01
C GLN A 97 -3.29 -5.09 5.06
N GLY A 98 -4.09 -4.88 6.11
CA GLY A 98 -4.12 -5.82 7.24
C GLY A 98 -2.71 -6.10 7.76
N ASN A 99 -2.44 -7.33 8.14
CA ASN A 99 -1.11 -7.75 8.64
C ASN A 99 -0.03 -7.91 7.56
N THR A 100 -0.31 -7.65 6.28
CA THR A 100 0.70 -7.77 5.22
C THR A 100 1.80 -6.74 5.40
N ILE A 101 1.45 -5.50 5.77
CA ILE A 101 2.45 -4.44 5.95
C ILE A 101 3.39 -4.73 7.13
N THR A 102 2.88 -5.21 8.25
CA THR A 102 3.70 -5.53 9.43
C THR A 102 4.60 -6.73 9.17
N ARG A 103 4.10 -7.76 8.47
CA ARG A 103 4.93 -8.88 8.00
C ARG A 103 6.03 -8.45 7.05
N ASN A 104 5.76 -7.53 6.13
CA ASN A 104 6.79 -7.01 5.23
C ASN A 104 7.87 -6.25 6.00
N LEU A 105 7.48 -5.43 6.98
CA LEU A 105 8.43 -4.73 7.86
C LEU A 105 9.30 -5.71 8.63
N GLN A 106 8.72 -6.78 9.19
CA GLN A 106 9.48 -7.83 9.86
C GLN A 106 10.48 -8.52 8.91
N GLN A 107 10.08 -8.80 7.68
CA GLN A 107 10.98 -9.37 6.68
C GLN A 107 12.13 -8.43 6.31
N PHE A 108 11.89 -7.11 6.28
CA PHE A 108 12.97 -6.14 6.08
C PHE A 108 13.96 -6.15 7.25
N GLU A 109 13.47 -6.20 8.48
CA GLU A 109 14.31 -6.33 9.68
C GLU A 109 15.14 -7.62 9.64
N ASP A 110 14.53 -8.76 9.34
CA ASP A 110 15.20 -10.08 9.22
C ASP A 110 16.32 -10.07 8.15
N MET A 111 16.19 -9.25 7.11
CA MET A 111 17.21 -9.05 6.09
C MET A 111 18.30 -8.03 6.51
N GLY A 112 18.17 -7.47 7.70
CA GLY A 112 19.10 -6.48 8.25
C GLY A 112 18.99 -5.12 7.59
N MET A 113 17.80 -4.71 7.18
CA MET A 113 17.53 -3.32 6.80
C MET A 113 17.63 -2.45 8.04
N SER A 114 18.36 -1.36 7.94
CA SER A 114 18.55 -0.41 9.05
C SER A 114 17.48 0.66 9.07
N GLU A 115 16.89 0.96 7.94
CA GLU A 115 15.93 2.04 7.77
C GLU A 115 14.87 1.68 6.74
N VAL A 116 13.65 2.20 6.96
CA VAL A 116 12.55 2.11 6.00
C VAL A 116 11.96 3.50 5.80
N PHE A 117 11.76 3.88 4.55
CA PHE A 117 11.09 5.11 4.14
C PHE A 117 9.90 4.76 3.26
N PHE A 118 8.73 5.31 3.56
CA PHE A 118 7.55 5.19 2.73
C PHE A 118 7.24 6.51 2.06
N ASP A 119 7.17 6.50 0.75
CA ASP A 119 6.83 7.66 -0.04
C ASP A 119 5.32 7.94 -0.02
N SER A 120 4.96 9.23 -0.03
CA SER A 120 3.58 9.69 -0.04
C SER A 120 3.47 11.05 -0.74
N PHE A 121 2.53 11.20 -1.66
CA PHE A 121 2.27 12.45 -2.38
C PHE A 121 1.03 13.20 -1.86
N GLY A 122 1.10 13.71 -0.64
CA GLY A 122 0.07 14.61 -0.13
C GLY A 122 -1.32 13.97 -0.03
N GLU A 123 -1.36 12.69 0.29
CA GLU A 123 -2.59 11.94 0.49
C GLU A 123 -3.36 12.49 1.71
N PRO A 124 -4.70 12.48 1.69
CA PRO A 124 -5.49 12.87 2.84
C PRO A 124 -5.21 11.94 4.03
N LEU A 125 -4.68 12.47 5.12
CA LEU A 125 -4.34 11.67 6.31
C LEU A 125 -5.58 11.03 6.95
N ASP A 126 -6.71 11.71 6.92
CA ASP A 126 -7.98 11.23 7.43
C ASP A 126 -8.55 10.04 6.65
N LEU A 127 -8.11 9.84 5.41
CA LEU A 127 -8.42 8.67 4.59
C LEU A 127 -7.36 7.57 4.74
N ARG A 128 -6.08 7.95 4.77
CA ARG A 128 -4.92 7.04 4.73
C ARG A 128 -4.40 6.64 6.10
N TRP A 129 -5.03 7.10 7.17
CA TRP A 129 -4.60 6.80 8.53
C TRP A 129 -4.40 5.28 8.81
N PRO A 130 -5.21 4.33 8.26
CA PRO A 130 -4.99 2.92 8.56
C PRO A 130 -3.61 2.45 8.11
N LEU A 131 -3.21 2.84 6.89
CA LEU A 131 -1.88 2.52 6.36
C LEU A 131 -0.76 3.19 7.15
N PHE A 132 -0.82 4.52 7.33
CA PHE A 132 0.23 5.27 8.00
C PHE A 132 0.42 4.81 9.45
N TYR A 133 -0.69 4.50 10.13
CA TYR A 133 -0.64 4.07 11.51
C TYR A 133 -0.05 2.66 11.64
N ALA A 134 -0.47 1.72 10.79
CA ALA A 134 0.10 0.38 10.74
C ALA A 134 1.60 0.40 10.39
N CYS A 135 2.01 1.19 9.38
CA CYS A 135 3.42 1.40 9.05
C CYS A 135 4.22 1.94 10.24
N SER A 136 3.73 3.02 10.85
CA SER A 136 4.41 3.68 11.97
C SER A 136 4.58 2.75 13.18
N LYS A 137 3.54 1.99 13.52
CA LYS A 137 3.60 1.03 14.62
C LYS A 137 4.48 -0.17 14.29
N GLY A 138 4.35 -0.73 13.10
CA GLY A 138 5.17 -1.86 12.65
C GLY A 138 6.65 -1.53 12.53
N MET A 139 7.01 -0.27 12.17
CA MET A 139 8.42 0.18 12.20
C MET A 139 8.97 0.32 13.61
N TYR A 140 8.10 0.56 14.60
CA TYR A 140 8.50 0.62 16.01
C TYR A 140 8.56 -0.76 16.66
N ASP A 141 7.61 -1.63 16.31
CA ASP A 141 7.45 -2.97 16.85
C ASP A 141 6.97 -3.92 15.74
N GLY A 142 7.89 -4.77 15.26
CA GLY A 142 7.63 -5.72 14.17
C GLY A 142 6.57 -6.77 14.51
N GLU A 143 6.28 -7.00 15.81
CA GLU A 143 5.23 -7.93 16.25
C GLU A 143 3.82 -7.28 16.28
N THR A 144 3.69 -6.04 15.83
CA THR A 144 2.41 -5.32 15.79
C THR A 144 1.37 -6.09 14.97
N ASP A 145 0.24 -6.42 15.60
CA ASP A 145 -0.96 -6.92 14.91
C ASP A 145 -1.77 -5.74 14.33
N ALA A 146 -1.68 -5.57 13.02
CA ALA A 146 -2.32 -4.46 12.33
C ALA A 146 -3.86 -4.56 12.37
N GLU A 147 -4.45 -5.73 12.45
CA GLU A 147 -5.91 -5.89 12.58
C GLU A 147 -6.42 -5.44 13.94
N THR A 148 -5.78 -5.89 15.01
CA THR A 148 -6.10 -5.43 16.38
C THR A 148 -5.92 -3.91 16.49
N LEU A 149 -4.82 -3.39 15.93
CA LEU A 149 -4.56 -1.95 15.90
C LEU A 149 -5.65 -1.17 15.17
N LEU A 150 -6.11 -1.68 14.03
CA LEU A 150 -7.18 -1.09 13.23
C LEU A 150 -8.50 -1.07 14.02
N TYR A 151 -8.87 -2.19 14.66
CA TYR A 151 -10.10 -2.29 15.45
C TYR A 151 -10.10 -1.31 16.61
N ASP A 152 -9.05 -1.32 17.43
CA ASP A 152 -8.90 -0.44 18.59
C ASP A 152 -8.96 1.04 18.19
N THR A 153 -8.32 1.38 17.06
CA THR A 153 -8.35 2.74 16.54
C THR A 153 -9.74 3.11 16.00
N CYS A 154 -10.45 2.20 15.33
CA CYS A 154 -11.83 2.42 14.95
C CYS A 154 -12.73 2.70 16.17
N CYS A 155 -12.54 1.98 17.29
CA CYS A 155 -13.28 2.22 18.52
C CYS A 155 -13.07 3.66 19.04
N LEU A 156 -11.84 4.16 18.98
CA LEU A 156 -11.53 5.52 19.41
C LEU A 156 -12.10 6.58 18.45
N LEU A 157 -11.95 6.38 17.14
CA LEU A 157 -12.28 7.37 16.12
C LEU A 157 -13.77 7.47 15.81
N TYR A 158 -14.50 6.35 15.87
CA TYR A 158 -15.85 6.21 15.34
C TYR A 158 -16.92 5.79 16.36
N GLY A 159 -16.53 5.50 17.58
CA GLY A 159 -17.48 5.20 18.69
C GLY A 159 -18.49 4.11 18.32
N ALA A 160 -19.79 4.41 18.39
CA ALA A 160 -20.84 3.44 18.08
C ALA A 160 -20.81 2.90 16.63
N ALA A 161 -20.18 3.60 15.69
CA ALA A 161 -20.01 3.17 14.31
C ALA A 161 -18.72 2.36 14.07
N ALA A 162 -17.92 2.12 15.11
CA ALA A 162 -16.60 1.52 15.00
C ALA A 162 -16.58 0.15 14.33
N GLU A 163 -17.49 -0.74 14.70
CA GLU A 163 -17.58 -2.10 14.15
C GLU A 163 -17.88 -2.08 12.64
N ASP A 164 -18.79 -1.22 12.19
CA ASP A 164 -19.15 -1.14 10.77
C ASP A 164 -18.00 -0.57 9.94
N LEU A 165 -17.28 0.43 10.45
CA LEU A 165 -16.11 0.98 9.76
C LEU A 165 -14.90 0.05 9.84
N PHE A 166 -14.72 -0.69 10.92
CA PHE A 166 -13.70 -1.74 10.97
C PHE A 166 -13.97 -2.82 9.90
N LEU A 167 -15.20 -3.32 9.82
CA LEU A 167 -15.60 -4.30 8.80
C LEU A 167 -15.46 -3.74 7.38
N TYR A 168 -15.79 -2.46 7.18
CA TYR A 168 -15.58 -1.77 5.91
C TYR A 168 -14.09 -1.76 5.50
N TYR A 169 -13.20 -1.33 6.39
CA TYR A 169 -11.76 -1.33 6.12
C TYR A 169 -11.20 -2.73 5.93
N ARG A 170 -11.65 -3.69 6.73
CA ARG A 170 -11.24 -5.08 6.59
C ARG A 170 -11.68 -5.67 5.26
N SER A 171 -12.93 -5.44 4.84
CA SER A 171 -13.41 -5.91 3.54
C SER A 171 -12.61 -5.29 2.38
N LEU A 172 -12.26 -4.00 2.46
CA LEU A 172 -11.37 -3.39 1.47
C LEU A 172 -9.99 -4.07 1.43
N ALA A 173 -9.44 -4.42 2.59
CA ALA A 173 -8.17 -5.13 2.67
C ALA A 173 -8.27 -6.55 2.11
N ASP A 174 -9.31 -7.30 2.49
CA ASP A 174 -9.53 -8.67 2.03
C ASP A 174 -9.65 -8.73 0.51
N THR A 175 -10.47 -7.86 -0.08
CA THR A 175 -10.60 -7.72 -1.54
C THR A 175 -9.27 -7.40 -2.23
N ALA A 176 -8.51 -6.47 -1.67
CA ALA A 176 -7.20 -6.09 -2.21
C ALA A 176 -6.18 -7.24 -2.13
N LEU A 177 -6.19 -8.00 -1.03
CA LEU A 177 -5.29 -9.12 -0.80
C LEU A 177 -5.60 -10.34 -1.68
N GLU A 178 -6.82 -10.47 -2.18
CA GLU A 178 -7.16 -11.47 -3.22
C GLU A 178 -6.55 -11.14 -4.58
N HIS A 179 -6.12 -9.88 -4.79
CA HIS A 179 -5.54 -9.38 -6.04
C HIS A 179 -4.18 -8.68 -5.83
N PRO A 180 -3.21 -9.28 -5.14
CA PRO A 180 -2.04 -8.58 -4.61
C PRO A 180 -1.17 -7.94 -5.68
N GLY A 181 -0.99 -8.55 -6.84
CA GLY A 181 -0.15 -8.01 -7.93
C GLY A 181 -0.85 -6.97 -8.82
N ARG A 182 -2.12 -6.64 -8.58
CA ARG A 182 -2.91 -5.73 -9.42
C ARG A 182 -3.01 -4.32 -8.84
N LEU A 183 -2.87 -4.17 -7.54
CA LEU A 183 -2.92 -2.88 -6.85
C LEU A 183 -1.51 -2.37 -6.61
N ILE A 184 -0.87 -1.89 -7.65
CA ILE A 184 0.45 -1.29 -7.56
C ILE A 184 0.27 0.20 -7.27
N SER A 185 1.11 0.76 -6.40
CA SER A 185 1.03 2.17 -5.99
C SER A 185 1.18 3.15 -7.16
N VAL A 186 1.87 2.73 -8.23
CA VAL A 186 1.95 3.45 -9.51
C VAL A 186 1.18 2.65 -10.55
N THR A 187 -0.14 2.77 -10.54
CA THR A 187 -0.96 2.02 -11.49
C THR A 187 -0.96 2.69 -12.86
N TRP A 188 -0.57 1.92 -13.85
CA TRP A 188 -0.69 2.29 -15.25
C TRP A 188 -2.05 1.90 -15.86
N VAL A 189 -2.89 1.16 -15.10
CA VAL A 189 -4.18 0.66 -15.55
C VAL A 189 -5.27 1.02 -14.52
N PRO A 190 -5.88 2.22 -14.64
CA PRO A 190 -6.88 2.74 -13.70
C PRO A 190 -8.10 1.84 -13.53
N ASP A 191 -8.52 1.17 -14.60
CA ASP A 191 -9.76 0.39 -14.63
C ASP A 191 -9.68 -0.88 -13.76
N GLU A 192 -8.49 -1.40 -13.50
CA GLU A 192 -8.34 -2.61 -12.69
C GLU A 192 -8.72 -2.39 -11.23
N VAL A 193 -8.44 -1.22 -10.66
CA VAL A 193 -8.79 -0.91 -9.27
C VAL A 193 -10.31 -0.88 -9.08
N GLY A 194 -11.02 -0.24 -10.01
CA GLY A 194 -12.49 -0.22 -9.98
C GLY A 194 -13.10 -1.60 -10.16
N GLN A 195 -12.52 -2.44 -11.01
CA GLN A 195 -12.98 -3.81 -11.23
C GLN A 195 -12.82 -4.67 -9.97
N ILE A 196 -11.72 -4.51 -9.24
CA ILE A 196 -11.46 -5.29 -8.03
C ILE A 196 -12.54 -5.05 -6.98
N TYR A 197 -12.94 -3.80 -6.73
CA TYR A 197 -13.93 -3.47 -5.70
C TYR A 197 -15.39 -3.53 -6.17
N ARG A 198 -15.65 -3.68 -7.46
CA ARG A 198 -17.02 -3.65 -8.01
C ARG A 198 -17.88 -4.80 -7.51
N GLU A 199 -17.31 -5.98 -7.37
CA GLU A 199 -18.05 -7.16 -6.90
C GLU A 199 -18.49 -7.01 -5.45
N ASP A 200 -17.71 -6.31 -4.63
CA ASP A 200 -17.98 -6.07 -3.23
C ASP A 200 -18.73 -4.75 -2.96
N HIS A 201 -19.04 -3.98 -4.01
CA HIS A 201 -19.66 -2.66 -3.88
C HIS A 201 -20.89 -2.65 -2.98
N ALA A 202 -21.83 -3.58 -3.20
CA ALA A 202 -23.08 -3.65 -2.43
C ALA A 202 -22.84 -3.97 -0.94
N HIS A 203 -21.82 -4.78 -0.64
CA HIS A 203 -21.42 -5.09 0.73
C HIS A 203 -20.79 -3.88 1.41
N LEU A 204 -19.82 -3.25 0.78
CA LEU A 204 -19.13 -2.06 1.28
C LEU A 204 -20.10 -0.89 1.52
N ASP A 205 -21.01 -0.67 0.57
CA ASP A 205 -22.08 0.33 0.68
C ASP A 205 -23.03 0.04 1.87
N SER A 206 -23.38 -1.23 2.07
CA SER A 206 -24.19 -1.66 3.22
C SER A 206 -23.49 -1.36 4.56
N LEU A 207 -22.18 -1.60 4.66
CA LEU A 207 -21.38 -1.28 5.86
C LEU A 207 -21.36 0.22 6.13
N MET A 208 -21.13 1.03 5.11
CA MET A 208 -21.12 2.49 5.23
C MET A 208 -22.51 3.02 5.64
N LYS A 209 -23.60 2.52 5.05
CA LYS A 209 -24.96 2.88 5.45
C LYS A 209 -25.28 2.53 6.90
N ARG A 210 -24.80 1.39 7.40
CA ARG A 210 -24.94 1.04 8.82
C ARG A 210 -24.18 2.00 9.74
N ALA A 211 -22.94 2.37 9.36
CA ALA A 211 -22.18 3.37 10.10
C ALA A 211 -22.94 4.72 10.16
N LEU A 212 -23.47 5.19 9.02
CA LEU A 212 -24.27 6.42 8.93
C LEU A 212 -25.55 6.36 9.77
N SER A 213 -26.20 5.19 9.89
CA SER A 213 -27.41 5.03 10.71
C SER A 213 -27.17 5.26 12.23
N LYS A 214 -25.91 5.31 12.65
CA LYS A 214 -25.50 5.48 14.05
C LYS A 214 -25.08 6.94 14.40
N LEU A 215 -25.19 7.88 13.47
CA LEU A 215 -24.71 9.27 13.65
C LEU A 215 -25.28 9.96 14.90
N ASP A 216 -26.52 9.67 15.29
CA ASP A 216 -27.16 10.27 16.46
C ASP A 216 -26.58 9.75 17.80
N HIS A 217 -25.78 8.70 17.77
CA HIS A 217 -25.12 8.09 18.93
C HIS A 217 -23.63 8.45 19.03
N LEU A 218 -23.15 9.36 18.20
CA LEU A 218 -21.75 9.77 18.11
C LEU A 218 -21.52 11.15 18.69
N THR A 219 -20.31 11.40 19.18
CA THR A 219 -19.84 12.77 19.44
C THR A 219 -19.73 13.56 18.13
N ASP A 220 -19.64 14.88 18.21
CA ASP A 220 -19.54 15.72 17.01
C ASP A 220 -18.26 15.39 16.20
N GLU A 221 -17.14 15.11 16.88
CA GLU A 221 -15.92 14.71 16.20
C GLU A 221 -16.03 13.33 15.53
N GLN A 222 -16.62 12.35 16.20
CA GLN A 222 -16.85 11.03 15.65
C GLN A 222 -17.78 11.08 14.44
N ARG A 223 -18.87 11.86 14.55
CA ARG A 223 -19.81 12.13 13.46
C ARG A 223 -19.12 12.71 12.23
N GLN A 224 -18.31 13.72 12.42
CA GLN A 224 -17.54 14.36 11.33
C GLN A 224 -16.63 13.34 10.64
N ARG A 225 -15.93 12.50 11.39
CA ARG A 225 -15.05 11.47 10.83
C ARG A 225 -15.83 10.44 9.99
N VAL A 226 -17.00 9.98 10.47
CA VAL A 226 -17.85 9.07 9.71
C VAL A 226 -18.33 9.71 8.41
N LEU A 227 -18.76 10.98 8.47
CA LEU A 227 -19.21 11.72 7.27
C LEU A 227 -18.09 11.91 6.25
N ILE A 228 -16.86 12.15 6.70
CA ILE A 228 -15.68 12.24 5.82
C ILE A 228 -15.46 10.90 5.11
N GLN A 229 -15.49 9.78 5.83
CA GLN A 229 -15.32 8.46 5.22
C GLN A 229 -16.43 8.15 4.22
N SER A 230 -17.67 8.50 4.53
CA SER A 230 -18.80 8.35 3.61
C SER A 230 -18.62 9.16 2.33
N ALA A 231 -18.18 10.43 2.44
CA ALA A 231 -17.95 11.26 1.27
C ALA A 231 -16.84 10.71 0.35
N TYR A 232 -15.79 10.11 0.93
CA TYR A 232 -14.78 9.40 0.14
C TYR A 232 -15.36 8.17 -0.55
N TRP A 233 -16.17 7.38 0.17
CA TRP A 233 -16.82 6.20 -0.40
C TRP A 233 -17.77 6.58 -1.54
N ASP A 234 -18.60 7.61 -1.39
CA ASP A 234 -19.50 8.10 -2.43
C ASP A 234 -18.75 8.46 -3.72
N THR A 235 -17.59 9.12 -3.58
CA THR A 235 -16.73 9.46 -4.73
C THR A 235 -16.19 8.22 -5.44
N VAL A 236 -15.88 7.16 -4.72
CA VAL A 236 -15.42 5.88 -5.30
C VAL A 236 -16.58 5.17 -5.97
N ALA A 237 -17.74 5.09 -5.30
CA ALA A 237 -18.92 4.40 -5.78
C ALA A 237 -19.42 4.98 -7.11
N GLU A 238 -19.52 6.31 -7.22
CA GLU A 238 -19.90 7.00 -8.47
C GLU A 238 -18.98 6.62 -9.64
N LYS A 239 -17.71 6.36 -9.38
CA LYS A 239 -16.74 6.02 -10.43
C LYS A 239 -16.67 4.54 -10.77
N MET A 240 -17.11 3.67 -9.87
CA MET A 240 -17.28 2.24 -10.19
C MET A 240 -18.38 2.04 -11.22
N ASP A 241 -19.40 2.91 -11.23
CA ASP A 241 -20.49 2.90 -12.19
C ASP A 241 -20.11 3.55 -13.53
N ASP A 242 -19.17 4.47 -13.51
CA ASP A 242 -18.65 5.14 -14.70
C ASP A 242 -17.63 4.23 -15.41
N VAL A 243 -18.13 3.20 -16.10
CA VAL A 243 -17.34 2.34 -17.00
C VAL A 243 -16.94 3.20 -18.20
N SER A 244 -16.04 4.09 -17.98
CA SER A 244 -15.58 5.07 -18.91
C SER A 244 -14.68 4.48 -20.00
N PRO A 245 -14.67 5.08 -21.16
CA PRO A 245 -14.18 4.63 -22.46
C PRO A 245 -12.67 4.54 -22.60
N PHE A 246 -11.91 4.30 -21.54
CA PHE A 246 -10.46 4.07 -21.63
C PHE A 246 -10.11 2.72 -22.28
N ALA A 247 -10.98 1.71 -22.13
CA ALA A 247 -10.81 0.42 -22.79
C ALA A 247 -10.89 0.52 -24.34
N GLU A 248 -11.59 1.53 -24.88
CA GLU A 248 -11.68 1.76 -26.31
C GLU A 248 -10.46 2.50 -26.92
N LYS A 249 -9.58 3.07 -26.11
CA LYS A 249 -8.40 3.83 -26.59
C LYS A 249 -7.11 3.02 -26.67
N LEU A 250 -7.13 1.75 -26.23
CA LEU A 250 -5.98 0.85 -26.29
C LEU A 250 -6.07 -0.25 -27.36
N ASN A 251 -7.11 -0.20 -28.23
CA ASN A 251 -7.25 -1.06 -29.41
C ASN A 251 -6.83 -0.31 -30.68
#